data_99b4054e4333b614f1d3fc8ba0bd1709
#
_entry.id   99b4054e4333b614f1d3fc8ba0bd1709
#
_cell.length_a   1.000
_cell.length_b   1.000
_cell.length_c   1.000
_cell.angle_alpha   90.00
_cell.angle_beta   90.00
_cell.angle_gamma   90.00
#
_symmetry.space_group_name_H-M   'P 1'
#
loop_
_entity.id
_entity.type
_entity.pdbx_description
1 polymer ?
#
loop_
_entity_poly.entity_id
_entity_poly.type
_entity_poly.pdbx_seq_one_letter_code
_entity_poly.pdbx_strand_id
1 'polypeptide(L)'
;MRESKINYNPFLSVKDNAIKNGVTEASIRYYIRVNNLDRRYDGKLKIVDDCRKYLKKHPEATKTELQHKTGHSLSTIRQYWEYITTEKELNNFDSKKTQVRLLRQGNNYYATHPSVTQDLLNVEQFDNKILEPFCGGGTMAEVIKANGYQVEAYDIADRKYGNQGDFFKVAFPKEEYDIITNPPYDDSLITIVNRCLDLCKNKVALLLPMLYLSGKARYSEIYKVNPPARIYVYTQRINIAKNGDFIKYSDSGANMTIYAWFIWEKGHTGTTELRWIHNDRTAWS
;
A
#
# COMPACT_ATOMS: atom_id res chain seq x y z
N MET A 1 39.85 11.77 1.48
CA MET A 1 39.24 10.85 2.47
C MET A 1 39.07 9.50 1.79
N ARG A 2 39.68 8.44 2.34
CA ARG A 2 39.54 7.08 1.78
C ARG A 2 38.10 6.64 1.99
N GLU A 3 37.35 6.41 0.90
CA GLU A 3 36.08 5.69 0.94
C GLU A 3 36.34 4.29 1.50
N SER A 4 36.02 4.08 2.75
CA SER A 4 36.00 2.74 3.32
C SER A 4 34.85 1.99 2.63
N LYS A 5 35.20 1.04 1.75
CA LYS A 5 34.22 0.16 1.11
C LYS A 5 33.51 -0.65 2.19
N ILE A 6 32.31 -0.22 2.59
CA ILE A 6 31.47 -1.00 3.50
C ILE A 6 31.01 -2.25 2.76
N ASN A 7 31.44 -3.40 3.24
CA ASN A 7 30.96 -4.71 2.75
C ASN A 7 29.70 -5.09 3.54
N TYR A 8 28.58 -4.49 3.13
CA TYR A 8 27.28 -4.72 3.77
C TYR A 8 26.79 -6.13 3.48
N ASN A 9 26.44 -6.86 4.54
CA ASN A 9 25.80 -8.15 4.44
C ASN A 9 24.34 -8.02 4.88
N PRO A 10 23.35 -8.18 3.98
CA PRO A 10 21.94 -8.09 4.30
C PRO A 10 21.45 -9.15 5.30
N PHE A 11 22.23 -10.21 5.52
CA PHE A 11 21.92 -11.29 6.47
C PHE A 11 22.45 -11.04 7.90
N LEU A 12 23.17 -9.94 8.12
CA LEU A 12 23.66 -9.54 9.45
C LEU A 12 22.86 -8.35 9.99
N SER A 13 22.71 -8.29 11.30
CA SER A 13 22.14 -7.11 11.95
C SER A 13 22.96 -5.84 11.65
N VAL A 14 22.38 -4.65 11.85
CA VAL A 14 23.14 -3.38 11.72
C VAL A 14 24.36 -3.38 12.63
N LYS A 15 24.22 -3.93 13.85
CA LYS A 15 25.29 -4.05 14.83
C LYS A 15 26.40 -5.00 14.34
N ASP A 16 26.03 -6.16 13.81
CA ASP A 16 27.01 -7.14 13.33
C ASP A 16 27.70 -6.67 12.06
N ASN A 17 26.98 -5.96 11.16
CA ASN A 17 27.59 -5.29 10.01
C ASN A 17 28.57 -4.20 10.45
N ALA A 18 28.26 -3.44 11.51
CA ALA A 18 29.14 -2.42 12.05
C ALA A 18 30.43 -3.03 12.59
N ILE A 19 30.32 -4.11 13.38
CA ILE A 19 31.45 -4.86 13.91
C ILE A 19 32.33 -5.42 12.75
N LYS A 20 31.69 -6.09 11.79
CA LYS A 20 32.38 -6.71 10.64
C LYS A 20 33.18 -5.71 9.81
N ASN A 21 32.67 -4.50 9.66
CA ASN A 21 33.30 -3.46 8.84
C ASN A 21 34.17 -2.48 9.66
N GLY A 22 34.25 -2.64 10.98
CA GLY A 22 35.00 -1.73 11.84
C GLY A 22 34.47 -0.29 11.82
N VAL A 23 33.16 -0.12 11.66
CA VAL A 23 32.47 1.19 11.57
C VAL A 23 31.37 1.29 12.62
N THR A 24 30.79 2.48 12.79
CA THR A 24 29.67 2.65 13.71
C THR A 24 28.35 2.15 13.11
N GLU A 25 27.38 1.81 13.97
CA GLU A 25 26.03 1.48 13.50
C GLU A 25 25.40 2.63 12.70
N ALA A 26 25.72 3.89 13.07
CA ALA A 26 25.26 5.07 12.34
C ALA A 26 25.78 5.10 10.90
N SER A 27 27.05 4.70 10.69
CA SER A 27 27.65 4.58 9.35
C SER A 27 26.94 3.50 8.51
N ILE A 28 26.63 2.35 9.12
CA ILE A 28 25.86 1.29 8.43
C ILE A 28 24.45 1.77 8.10
N ARG A 29 23.77 2.47 9.01
CA ARG A 29 22.43 3.04 8.76
C ARG A 29 22.44 4.08 7.65
N TYR A 30 23.49 4.90 7.60
CA TYR A 30 23.70 5.87 6.53
C TYR A 30 23.91 5.15 5.19
N TYR A 31 24.82 4.15 5.15
CA TYR A 31 25.11 3.34 3.96
C TYR A 31 23.86 2.65 3.39
N ILE A 32 23.06 2.03 4.25
CA ILE A 32 21.79 1.40 3.87
C ILE A 32 20.85 2.42 3.22
N ARG A 33 20.74 3.62 3.81
CA ARG A 33 19.87 4.69 3.31
C ARG A 33 20.31 5.24 1.96
N VAL A 34 21.61 5.53 1.81
CA VAL A 34 22.15 6.11 0.57
C VAL A 34 22.10 5.14 -0.60
N ASN A 35 22.30 3.85 -0.32
CA ASN A 35 22.25 2.80 -1.35
C ASN A 35 20.85 2.16 -1.49
N ASN A 36 19.83 2.76 -0.87
CA ASN A 36 18.44 2.28 -0.92
C ASN A 36 18.25 0.81 -0.54
N LEU A 37 19.06 0.31 0.41
CA LEU A 37 19.02 -1.07 0.88
C LEU A 37 17.93 -1.26 1.94
N ASP A 38 17.13 -2.32 1.83
CA ASP A 38 15.98 -2.55 2.72
C ASP A 38 16.43 -3.18 4.06
N ARG A 39 16.27 -2.43 5.16
CA ARG A 39 16.58 -2.91 6.51
C ARG A 39 15.69 -4.05 7.01
N ARG A 40 14.47 -4.15 6.50
CA ARG A 40 13.49 -5.16 6.96
C ARG A 40 13.81 -6.55 6.45
N TYR A 41 14.76 -6.64 5.56
CA TYR A 41 15.20 -7.90 4.97
C TYR A 41 15.87 -8.82 5.99
N ASP A 42 16.78 -8.29 6.81
CA ASP A 42 17.59 -9.06 7.77
C ASP A 42 16.77 -9.81 8.82
N GLY A 43 15.76 -9.12 9.41
CA GLY A 43 14.95 -9.71 10.46
C GLY A 43 14.05 -10.84 9.98
N LYS A 44 13.55 -10.75 8.75
CA LYS A 44 12.59 -11.72 8.19
C LYS A 44 13.27 -13.02 7.77
N LEU A 45 14.43 -12.93 7.13
CA LEU A 45 15.23 -14.08 6.75
C LEU A 45 15.74 -14.82 7.97
N LYS A 46 16.22 -14.07 8.97
CA LYS A 46 16.68 -14.66 10.22
C LYS A 46 15.56 -15.45 10.92
N ILE A 47 14.34 -14.91 10.95
CA ILE A 47 13.18 -15.60 11.54
C ILE A 47 12.90 -16.92 10.83
N VAL A 48 12.86 -16.90 9.50
CA VAL A 48 12.60 -18.10 8.70
C VAL A 48 13.72 -19.11 8.88
N ASP A 49 14.96 -18.67 8.86
CA ASP A 49 16.15 -19.53 9.04
C ASP A 49 16.22 -20.15 10.44
N ASP A 50 16.01 -19.36 11.49
CA ASP A 50 16.03 -19.84 12.86
C ASP A 50 14.92 -20.87 13.09
N CYS A 51 13.71 -20.60 12.59
CA CYS A 51 12.58 -21.52 12.69
C CYS A 51 12.80 -22.79 11.86
N ARG A 52 13.34 -22.70 10.64
CA ARG A 52 13.67 -23.86 9.81
C ARG A 52 14.74 -24.73 10.43
N LYS A 53 15.80 -24.14 11.00
CA LYS A 53 16.86 -24.88 11.71
C LYS A 53 16.30 -25.68 12.87
N TYR A 54 15.34 -25.11 13.61
CA TYR A 54 14.68 -25.81 14.71
C TYR A 54 13.79 -26.93 14.20
N LEU A 55 12.91 -26.65 13.21
CA LEU A 55 11.99 -27.64 12.60
C LEU A 55 12.73 -28.80 11.93
N LYS A 56 13.92 -28.58 11.38
CA LYS A 56 14.73 -29.66 10.80
C LYS A 56 15.10 -30.74 11.83
N LYS A 57 15.22 -30.34 13.10
CA LYS A 57 15.49 -31.26 14.24
C LYS A 57 14.21 -31.70 14.97
N HIS A 58 13.14 -30.93 14.87
CA HIS A 58 11.87 -31.12 15.55
C HIS A 58 10.70 -30.87 14.58
N PRO A 59 10.44 -31.79 13.63
CA PRO A 59 9.45 -31.59 12.57
C PRO A 59 8.04 -31.30 13.08
N GLU A 60 7.69 -31.87 14.25
CA GLU A 60 6.37 -31.77 14.88
C GLU A 60 6.22 -30.51 15.77
N ALA A 61 7.24 -29.65 15.84
CA ALA A 61 7.21 -28.50 16.72
C ALA A 61 6.08 -27.52 16.37
N THR A 62 5.35 -27.10 17.37
CA THR A 62 4.26 -26.13 17.24
C THR A 62 4.79 -24.71 17.07
N LYS A 63 3.94 -23.80 16.56
CA LYS A 63 4.28 -22.36 16.45
C LYS A 63 4.63 -21.73 17.80
N THR A 64 3.97 -22.19 18.87
CA THR A 64 4.23 -21.73 20.24
C THR A 64 5.59 -22.22 20.73
N GLU A 65 5.95 -23.45 20.43
CA GLU A 65 7.27 -23.99 20.76
C GLU A 65 8.38 -23.27 19.99
N LEU A 66 8.17 -22.98 18.70
CA LEU A 66 9.09 -22.14 17.91
C LEU A 66 9.28 -20.76 18.53
N GLN A 67 8.21 -20.12 19.02
CA GLN A 67 8.32 -18.85 19.74
C GLN A 67 9.26 -18.96 20.93
N HIS A 68 9.08 -19.97 21.78
CA HIS A 68 9.90 -20.15 22.98
C HIS A 68 11.37 -20.48 22.63
N LYS A 69 11.60 -21.25 21.59
CA LYS A 69 12.95 -21.74 21.24
C LYS A 69 13.75 -20.76 20.37
N THR A 70 13.08 -19.97 19.54
CA THR A 70 13.76 -19.02 18.63
C THR A 70 13.71 -17.58 19.16
N GLY A 71 12.88 -17.28 20.15
CA GLY A 71 12.69 -15.92 20.68
C GLY A 71 11.89 -14.99 19.76
N HIS A 72 11.40 -15.48 18.62
CA HIS A 72 10.58 -14.66 17.72
C HIS A 72 9.13 -14.62 18.17
N SER A 73 8.44 -13.50 17.92
CA SER A 73 7.04 -13.37 18.34
C SER A 73 6.12 -14.35 17.60
N LEU A 74 5.08 -14.85 18.28
CA LEU A 74 4.12 -15.77 17.67
C LEU A 74 3.39 -15.17 16.47
N SER A 75 3.11 -13.86 16.50
CA SER A 75 2.53 -13.12 15.38
C SER A 75 3.44 -13.14 14.16
N THR A 76 4.74 -12.94 14.36
CA THR A 76 5.74 -12.98 13.29
C THR A 76 5.89 -14.39 12.73
N ILE A 77 5.94 -15.43 13.59
CA ILE A 77 6.01 -16.82 13.15
C ILE A 77 4.77 -17.19 12.33
N ARG A 78 3.57 -16.77 12.74
CA ARG A 78 2.33 -16.96 11.99
C ARG A 78 2.37 -16.27 10.61
N GLN A 79 2.90 -15.06 10.56
CA GLN A 79 3.03 -14.28 9.33
C GLN A 79 3.94 -14.97 8.32
N TYR A 80 5.02 -15.62 8.77
CA TYR A 80 6.01 -16.29 7.91
C TYR A 80 5.87 -17.80 7.87
N TRP A 81 4.77 -18.37 8.40
CA TRP A 81 4.58 -19.82 8.54
C TRP A 81 4.74 -20.58 7.23
N GLU A 82 4.15 -20.10 6.15
CA GLU A 82 4.27 -20.71 4.83
C GLU A 82 5.74 -20.79 4.37
N TYR A 83 6.52 -19.75 4.61
CA TYR A 83 7.94 -19.73 4.27
C TYR A 83 8.79 -20.61 5.21
N ILE A 84 8.37 -20.77 6.45
CA ILE A 84 9.06 -21.62 7.43
C ILE A 84 8.88 -23.10 7.08
N THR A 85 7.69 -23.50 6.62
CA THR A 85 7.32 -24.91 6.43
C THR A 85 7.47 -25.43 4.98
N THR A 86 7.61 -24.53 4.01
CA THR A 86 7.81 -24.93 2.61
C THR A 86 9.26 -24.67 2.18
N GLU A 87 9.80 -25.53 1.29
CA GLU A 87 11.13 -25.33 0.69
C GLU A 87 11.16 -24.19 -0.35
N LYS A 88 10.15 -23.34 -0.40
CA LYS A 88 10.14 -22.17 -1.28
C LYS A 88 11.36 -21.31 -0.98
N GLU A 89 12.32 -21.36 -1.90
CA GLU A 89 13.56 -20.61 -1.82
C GLU A 89 13.30 -19.12 -1.73
N LEU A 90 13.99 -18.46 -0.81
CA LEU A 90 14.02 -17.00 -0.67
C LEU A 90 14.86 -16.30 -1.77
N ASN A 91 15.22 -17.02 -2.83
CA ASN A 91 16.06 -16.54 -3.93
C ASN A 91 15.24 -15.70 -4.91
N ASN A 92 15.36 -14.42 -4.86
CA ASN A 92 14.78 -13.34 -5.68
C ASN A 92 13.78 -12.45 -4.94
N PHE A 93 14.30 -11.69 -3.98
CA PHE A 93 13.45 -10.83 -3.16
C PHE A 93 12.94 -9.58 -3.91
N ASP A 94 13.61 -9.10 -4.94
CA ASP A 94 13.09 -7.96 -5.72
C ASP A 94 11.95 -8.35 -6.67
N SER A 95 12.00 -9.54 -7.25
CA SER A 95 10.87 -10.11 -7.97
C SER A 95 9.77 -10.57 -7.00
N LYS A 96 10.11 -10.85 -5.73
CA LYS A 96 9.19 -11.28 -4.66
C LYS A 96 8.49 -10.15 -3.92
N LYS A 97 9.03 -8.93 -3.83
CA LYS A 97 8.20 -7.77 -3.43
C LYS A 97 6.98 -7.66 -4.35
N THR A 98 7.19 -7.82 -5.64
CA THR A 98 6.11 -7.87 -6.63
C THR A 98 5.29 -9.17 -6.48
N GLN A 99 5.89 -10.33 -6.26
CA GLN A 99 5.18 -11.60 -6.08
C GLN A 99 4.49 -11.73 -4.71
N VAL A 100 5.07 -11.25 -3.60
CA VAL A 100 4.38 -11.19 -2.29
C VAL A 100 3.30 -10.11 -2.30
N ARG A 101 3.49 -9.03 -3.02
CA ARG A 101 2.44 -8.06 -3.34
C ARG A 101 1.36 -8.71 -4.21
N LEU A 102 1.72 -9.48 -5.23
CA LEU A 102 0.81 -10.29 -6.05
C LEU A 102 0.17 -11.45 -5.27
N LEU A 103 0.89 -12.11 -4.35
CA LEU A 103 0.36 -13.20 -3.52
C LEU A 103 -0.46 -12.71 -2.32
N ARG A 104 -0.16 -11.55 -1.74
CA ARG A 104 -1.05 -10.84 -0.79
C ARG A 104 -2.26 -10.25 -1.50
N GLN A 105 -2.12 -9.86 -2.74
CA GLN A 105 -3.18 -9.46 -3.64
C GLN A 105 -3.81 -10.67 -4.33
N GLY A 106 -3.24 -11.88 -4.16
CA GLY A 106 -3.68 -13.11 -4.81
C GLY A 106 -5.20 -13.19 -4.84
N ASN A 107 -5.86 -13.03 -5.90
CA ASN A 107 -7.28 -12.94 -6.17
C ASN A 107 -8.13 -12.01 -5.26
N ASN A 108 -7.62 -11.53 -4.13
CA ASN A 108 -8.35 -10.67 -3.21
C ASN A 108 -8.05 -9.19 -3.52
N TYR A 109 -9.06 -8.43 -3.83
CA TYR A 109 -9.04 -6.98 -3.88
C TYR A 109 -10.14 -6.42 -2.96
N TYR A 110 -10.06 -5.15 -2.67
CA TYR A 110 -11.04 -4.47 -1.83
C TYR A 110 -11.81 -3.48 -2.68
N ALA A 111 -12.99 -3.90 -3.14
CA ALA A 111 -13.85 -3.05 -3.93
C ALA A 111 -14.49 -1.95 -3.08
N THR A 112 -14.54 -0.77 -3.63
CA THR A 112 -15.27 0.38 -3.07
C THR A 112 -16.72 0.29 -3.50
N HIS A 113 -17.66 0.42 -2.54
CA HIS A 113 -19.08 0.41 -2.88
C HIS A 113 -19.42 1.55 -3.87
N PRO A 114 -20.30 1.32 -4.86
CA PRO A 114 -20.65 2.32 -5.89
C PRO A 114 -21.02 3.69 -5.33
N SER A 115 -21.81 3.72 -4.23
CA SER A 115 -22.23 4.97 -3.59
C SER A 115 -21.06 5.84 -3.14
N VAL A 116 -19.96 5.24 -2.70
CA VAL A 116 -18.76 5.98 -2.22
C VAL A 116 -18.12 6.79 -3.34
N THR A 117 -18.11 6.22 -4.56
CA THR A 117 -17.62 6.93 -5.75
C THR A 117 -18.63 7.99 -6.19
N GLN A 118 -19.93 7.67 -6.16
CA GLN A 118 -20.98 8.62 -6.48
C GLN A 118 -20.97 9.82 -5.53
N ASP A 119 -20.79 9.59 -4.23
CA ASP A 119 -20.69 10.64 -3.22
C ASP A 119 -19.54 11.63 -3.52
N LEU A 120 -18.37 11.11 -3.97
CA LEU A 120 -17.27 11.97 -4.42
C LEU A 120 -17.70 12.83 -5.61
N LEU A 121 -18.29 12.22 -6.64
CA LEU A 121 -18.68 12.92 -7.86
C LEU A 121 -19.82 13.93 -7.64
N ASN A 122 -20.57 13.80 -6.58
CA ASN A 122 -21.60 14.79 -6.18
C ASN A 122 -20.97 16.06 -5.56
N VAL A 123 -19.77 15.99 -5.02
CA VAL A 123 -19.12 17.11 -4.29
C VAL A 123 -17.87 17.65 -4.99
N GLU A 124 -17.29 16.89 -5.93
CA GLU A 124 -16.10 17.27 -6.69
C GLU A 124 -16.33 17.09 -8.19
N GLN A 125 -15.78 18.02 -8.96
CA GLN A 125 -15.74 17.93 -10.42
C GLN A 125 -14.32 17.66 -10.88
N PHE A 126 -14.19 16.83 -11.90
CA PHE A 126 -12.90 16.40 -12.48
C PHE A 126 -12.85 16.74 -13.97
N ASP A 127 -11.66 16.63 -14.55
CA ASP A 127 -11.52 16.70 -16.02
C ASP A 127 -12.25 15.50 -16.67
N ASN A 128 -12.56 15.63 -17.96
CA ASN A 128 -13.32 14.60 -18.68
C ASN A 128 -12.61 13.23 -18.73
N LYS A 129 -11.28 13.21 -18.66
CA LYS A 129 -10.47 11.98 -18.70
C LYS A 129 -9.98 11.61 -17.30
N ILE A 130 -10.33 10.43 -16.85
CA ILE A 130 -9.97 9.89 -15.52
C ILE A 130 -9.09 8.67 -15.70
N LEU A 131 -8.01 8.59 -14.92
CA LEU A 131 -7.21 7.39 -14.74
C LEU A 131 -7.56 6.73 -13.40
N GLU A 132 -7.94 5.45 -13.45
CA GLU A 132 -8.06 4.58 -12.28
C GLU A 132 -6.98 3.49 -12.31
N PRO A 133 -5.80 3.72 -11.70
CA PRO A 133 -4.64 2.83 -11.84
C PRO A 133 -4.66 1.59 -10.94
N PHE A 134 -5.72 1.39 -10.13
CA PHE A 134 -5.92 0.24 -9.24
C PHE A 134 -7.38 -0.21 -9.26
N CYS A 135 -7.93 -0.43 -10.48
CA CYS A 135 -9.36 -0.56 -10.71
C CYS A 135 -10.00 -1.83 -10.12
N GLY A 136 -9.21 -2.84 -9.74
CA GLY A 136 -9.79 -4.10 -9.26
C GLY A 136 -10.76 -4.70 -10.27
N GLY A 137 -11.99 -4.99 -9.82
CA GLY A 137 -13.08 -5.48 -10.67
C GLY A 137 -13.86 -4.37 -11.40
N GLY A 138 -13.38 -3.11 -11.37
CA GLY A 138 -13.96 -2.01 -12.14
C GLY A 138 -15.15 -1.28 -11.51
N THR A 139 -15.52 -1.60 -10.27
CA THR A 139 -16.71 -1.02 -9.62
C THR A 139 -16.67 0.52 -9.61
N MET A 140 -15.53 1.10 -9.27
CA MET A 140 -15.34 2.56 -9.25
C MET A 140 -15.36 3.13 -10.67
N ALA A 141 -14.62 2.52 -11.60
CA ALA A 141 -14.56 2.95 -12.99
C ALA A 141 -15.94 2.98 -13.66
N GLU A 142 -16.80 2.00 -13.37
CA GLU A 142 -18.16 1.97 -13.94
C GLU A 142 -19.03 3.12 -13.42
N VAL A 143 -18.93 3.48 -12.14
CA VAL A 143 -19.63 4.65 -11.60
C VAL A 143 -19.12 5.93 -12.25
N ILE A 144 -17.81 6.08 -12.42
CA ILE A 144 -17.21 7.26 -13.05
C ILE A 144 -17.70 7.39 -14.51
N LYS A 145 -17.71 6.28 -15.28
CA LYS A 145 -18.24 6.25 -16.65
C LYS A 145 -19.73 6.60 -16.70
N ALA A 146 -20.53 6.06 -15.77
CA ALA A 146 -21.97 6.34 -15.69
C ALA A 146 -22.25 7.83 -15.46
N ASN A 147 -21.32 8.57 -14.86
CA ASN A 147 -21.38 10.01 -14.68
C ASN A 147 -20.81 10.83 -15.86
N GLY A 148 -20.53 10.18 -16.99
CA GLY A 148 -20.16 10.85 -18.25
C GLY A 148 -18.67 11.05 -18.47
N TYR A 149 -17.80 10.55 -17.57
CA TYR A 149 -16.35 10.66 -17.73
C TYR A 149 -15.77 9.54 -18.62
N GLN A 150 -14.70 9.84 -19.32
CA GLN A 150 -13.88 8.84 -20.02
C GLN A 150 -12.90 8.22 -19.00
N VAL A 151 -12.93 6.90 -18.84
CA VAL A 151 -12.09 6.22 -17.84
C VAL A 151 -11.09 5.30 -18.50
N GLU A 152 -9.83 5.52 -18.19
CA GLU A 152 -8.76 4.56 -18.46
C GLU A 152 -8.43 3.82 -17.14
N ALA A 153 -8.67 2.50 -17.14
CA ALA A 153 -8.60 1.68 -15.93
C ALA A 153 -7.49 0.63 -16.04
N TYR A 154 -6.69 0.49 -14.99
CA TYR A 154 -5.61 -0.49 -14.88
C TYR A 154 -5.67 -1.25 -13.55
N ASP A 155 -5.22 -2.50 -13.57
CA ASP A 155 -4.88 -3.26 -12.37
C ASP A 155 -3.64 -4.12 -12.66
N ILE A 156 -2.83 -4.39 -11.63
CA ILE A 156 -1.66 -5.25 -11.77
C ILE A 156 -2.05 -6.71 -12.06
N ALA A 157 -3.23 -7.15 -11.60
CA ALA A 157 -3.78 -8.46 -11.84
C ALA A 157 -4.86 -8.41 -12.95
N ASP A 158 -4.88 -9.42 -13.83
CA ASP A 158 -5.99 -9.59 -14.77
C ASP A 158 -7.27 -9.99 -14.00
N ARG A 159 -8.17 -9.02 -13.83
CA ARG A 159 -9.47 -9.20 -13.17
C ARG A 159 -10.65 -9.20 -14.15
N LYS A 160 -10.36 -9.36 -15.45
CA LYS A 160 -11.34 -9.31 -16.53
C LYS A 160 -12.03 -7.95 -16.66
N TYR A 161 -11.37 -6.91 -16.15
CA TYR A 161 -11.79 -5.52 -16.29
C TYR A 161 -10.57 -4.63 -16.50
N GLY A 162 -10.70 -3.63 -17.39
CA GLY A 162 -9.63 -2.69 -17.70
C GLY A 162 -8.38 -3.33 -18.33
N ASN A 163 -7.29 -2.62 -18.27
CA ASN A 163 -6.00 -3.05 -18.79
C ASN A 163 -5.17 -3.69 -17.67
N GLN A 164 -4.43 -4.75 -17.99
CA GLN A 164 -3.47 -5.30 -17.04
C GLN A 164 -2.16 -4.51 -17.12
N GLY A 165 -1.68 -4.00 -15.98
CA GLY A 165 -0.40 -3.28 -15.92
C GLY A 165 0.00 -2.91 -14.50
N ASP A 166 1.32 -2.89 -14.27
CA ASP A 166 1.88 -2.37 -13.03
C ASP A 166 1.93 -0.84 -13.10
N PHE A 167 1.22 -0.14 -12.22
CA PHE A 167 1.16 1.32 -12.17
C PHE A 167 2.55 1.97 -12.24
N PHE A 168 3.58 1.34 -11.69
CA PHE A 168 4.94 1.88 -11.70
C PHE A 168 5.73 1.61 -12.99
N LYS A 169 5.22 0.73 -13.87
CA LYS A 169 5.89 0.33 -15.12
C LYS A 169 5.21 0.85 -16.37
N VAL A 170 3.89 1.04 -16.29
CA VAL A 170 3.13 1.59 -17.42
C VAL A 170 3.56 3.04 -17.67
N ALA A 171 3.85 3.37 -18.94
CA ALA A 171 4.18 4.73 -19.36
C ALA A 171 2.89 5.52 -19.58
N PHE A 172 2.36 6.13 -18.52
CA PHE A 172 1.22 7.04 -18.65
C PHE A 172 1.66 8.40 -19.16
N PRO A 173 0.91 9.03 -20.08
CA PRO A 173 1.15 10.41 -20.46
C PRO A 173 0.91 11.34 -19.27
N LYS A 174 1.78 12.34 -19.10
CA LYS A 174 1.62 13.35 -18.07
C LYS A 174 0.55 14.36 -18.47
N GLU A 175 -0.16 14.88 -17.48
CA GLU A 175 -1.14 15.97 -17.62
C GLU A 175 -2.31 15.64 -18.58
N GLU A 176 -2.59 14.36 -18.77
CA GLU A 176 -3.73 13.95 -19.60
C GLU A 176 -4.97 13.61 -18.76
N TYR A 177 -4.79 13.09 -17.54
CA TYR A 177 -5.87 12.56 -16.71
C TYR A 177 -5.93 13.27 -15.37
N ASP A 178 -7.13 13.44 -14.84
CA ASP A 178 -7.32 13.47 -13.40
C ASP A 178 -7.32 12.03 -12.87
N ILE A 179 -7.02 11.84 -11.60
CA ILE A 179 -6.86 10.50 -11.03
C ILE A 179 -7.86 10.31 -9.90
N ILE A 180 -8.66 9.24 -10.00
CA ILE A 180 -9.58 8.82 -8.93
C ILE A 180 -9.33 7.34 -8.65
N THR A 181 -8.99 7.00 -7.39
CA THR A 181 -8.73 5.60 -7.07
C THR A 181 -8.76 5.30 -5.58
N ASN A 182 -8.93 4.01 -5.27
CA ASN A 182 -8.69 3.41 -3.96
C ASN A 182 -7.37 2.62 -4.03
N PRO A 183 -6.23 3.20 -3.67
CA PRO A 183 -4.92 2.57 -3.84
C PRO A 183 -4.66 1.49 -2.79
N PRO A 184 -3.69 0.59 -2.99
CA PRO A 184 -3.25 -0.32 -1.94
C PRO A 184 -2.63 0.45 -0.77
N TYR A 185 -3.00 0.05 0.47
CA TYR A 185 -2.58 0.69 1.72
C TYR A 185 -1.34 0.01 2.31
N ASP A 186 -0.26 0.00 1.58
CA ASP A 186 1.02 -0.58 2.00
C ASP A 186 2.14 0.48 2.04
N ASP A 187 3.36 0.03 2.24
CA ASP A 187 4.54 0.89 2.30
C ASP A 187 4.79 1.70 1.01
N SER A 188 4.12 1.37 -0.10
CA SER A 188 4.26 2.08 -1.38
C SER A 188 3.37 3.31 -1.50
N LEU A 189 2.50 3.59 -0.53
CA LEU A 189 1.52 4.67 -0.65
C LEU A 189 2.16 6.04 -0.89
N ILE A 190 3.26 6.37 -0.23
CA ILE A 190 3.97 7.65 -0.46
C ILE A 190 4.40 7.74 -1.94
N THR A 191 4.96 6.67 -2.48
CA THR A 191 5.39 6.62 -3.88
C THR A 191 4.19 6.70 -4.84
N ILE A 192 3.07 6.06 -4.47
CA ILE A 192 1.82 6.14 -5.25
C ILE A 192 1.31 7.58 -5.30
N VAL A 193 1.19 8.25 -4.15
CA VAL A 193 0.72 9.64 -4.07
C VAL A 193 1.59 10.55 -4.92
N ASN A 194 2.92 10.49 -4.74
CA ASN A 194 3.85 11.33 -5.48
C ASN A 194 3.77 11.06 -6.99
N ARG A 195 3.64 9.79 -7.42
CA ARG A 195 3.47 9.47 -8.84
C ARG A 195 2.13 9.95 -9.40
N CYS A 196 1.05 9.84 -8.63
CA CYS A 196 -0.24 10.41 -9.04
C CYS A 196 -0.14 11.92 -9.24
N LEU A 197 0.50 12.63 -8.31
CA LEU A 197 0.72 14.08 -8.41
C LEU A 197 1.60 14.48 -9.61
N ASP A 198 2.60 13.67 -9.95
CA ASP A 198 3.45 13.89 -11.14
C ASP A 198 2.70 13.67 -12.45
N LEU A 199 1.73 12.74 -12.48
CA LEU A 199 0.98 12.35 -13.67
C LEU A 199 -0.27 13.18 -13.90
N CYS A 200 -0.93 13.65 -12.84
CA CYS A 200 -2.26 14.25 -12.95
C CYS A 200 -2.25 15.53 -13.79
N LYS A 201 -3.39 15.78 -14.45
CA LYS A 201 -3.66 17.03 -15.15
C LYS A 201 -3.98 18.15 -14.17
N ASN A 202 -5.02 17.97 -13.37
CA ASN A 202 -5.47 18.96 -12.41
C ASN A 202 -5.67 18.38 -11.00
N LYS A 203 -6.29 17.21 -10.88
CA LYS A 203 -6.71 16.66 -9.59
C LYS A 203 -6.33 15.21 -9.38
N VAL A 204 -6.07 14.89 -8.11
CA VAL A 204 -5.93 13.52 -7.62
C VAL A 204 -6.89 13.33 -6.46
N ALA A 205 -7.78 12.34 -6.55
CA ALA A 205 -8.67 11.92 -5.48
C ALA A 205 -8.31 10.49 -5.04
N LEU A 206 -7.84 10.35 -3.82
CA LEU A 206 -7.51 9.05 -3.24
C LEU A 206 -8.42 8.74 -2.05
N LEU A 207 -9.03 7.57 -2.07
CA LEU A 207 -9.76 7.06 -0.91
C LEU A 207 -8.77 6.44 0.06
N LEU A 208 -8.57 7.06 1.21
CA LEU A 208 -7.56 6.64 2.18
C LEU A 208 -8.14 6.49 3.59
N PRO A 209 -7.61 5.57 4.41
CA PRO A 209 -7.86 5.57 5.84
C PRO A 209 -7.44 6.89 6.50
N MET A 210 -8.24 7.43 7.42
CA MET A 210 -7.95 8.67 8.15
C MET A 210 -6.61 8.64 8.90
N LEU A 211 -6.14 7.46 9.29
CA LEU A 211 -4.82 7.32 9.93
C LEU A 211 -3.66 7.81 9.05
N TYR A 212 -3.88 7.94 7.75
CA TYR A 212 -2.87 8.46 6.81
C TYR A 212 -2.65 9.97 6.93
N LEU A 213 -3.50 10.72 7.62
CA LEU A 213 -3.25 12.12 7.99
C LEU A 213 -2.04 12.29 8.91
N SER A 214 -1.61 11.23 9.59
CA SER A 214 -0.48 11.27 10.53
C SER A 214 0.67 10.41 10.04
N GLY A 215 1.89 10.80 10.39
CA GLY A 215 3.10 10.03 10.16
C GLY A 215 4.25 10.90 9.66
N LYS A 216 5.43 10.73 10.28
CA LYS A 216 6.62 11.56 10.00
C LYS A 216 7.04 11.53 8.53
N ALA A 217 7.08 10.34 7.91
CA ALA A 217 7.45 10.22 6.51
C ALA A 217 6.41 10.86 5.58
N ARG A 218 5.11 10.61 5.83
CA ARG A 218 4.03 11.23 5.04
C ARG A 218 4.03 12.75 5.16
N TYR A 219 4.28 13.27 6.35
CA TYR A 219 4.42 14.70 6.51
C TYR A 219 5.57 15.27 5.69
N SER A 220 6.78 14.68 5.81
CA SER A 220 7.97 15.21 5.14
C SER A 220 7.96 15.01 3.62
N GLU A 221 7.35 13.94 3.12
CA GLU A 221 7.44 13.54 1.72
C GLU A 221 6.19 13.87 0.90
N ILE A 222 5.06 14.19 1.57
CA ILE A 222 3.82 14.57 0.90
C ILE A 222 3.31 15.90 1.45
N TYR A 223 2.84 15.95 2.70
CA TYR A 223 1.99 17.05 3.18
C TYR A 223 2.71 18.39 3.33
N LYS A 224 4.00 18.35 3.63
CA LYS A 224 4.82 19.57 3.73
C LYS A 224 5.04 20.22 2.35
N VAL A 225 5.09 19.43 1.28
CA VAL A 225 5.42 19.87 -0.08
C VAL A 225 4.15 20.06 -0.91
N ASN A 226 3.25 19.09 -0.82
CA ASN A 226 1.98 19.03 -1.55
C ASN A 226 0.85 18.71 -0.57
N PRO A 227 0.34 19.68 0.20
CA PRO A 227 -0.82 19.43 1.06
C PRO A 227 -2.05 19.15 0.21
N PRO A 228 -2.96 18.22 0.62
CA PRO A 228 -4.22 18.07 -0.06
C PRO A 228 -5.04 19.36 0.03
N ALA A 229 -5.75 19.72 -1.01
CA ALA A 229 -6.61 20.89 -1.01
C ALA A 229 -7.84 20.68 -0.10
N ARG A 230 -8.41 19.47 -0.14
CA ARG A 230 -9.58 19.10 0.65
C ARG A 230 -9.51 17.67 1.15
N ILE A 231 -10.15 17.42 2.28
CA ILE A 231 -10.40 16.09 2.81
C ILE A 231 -11.87 15.95 3.12
N TYR A 232 -12.54 15.00 2.47
CA TYR A 232 -13.94 14.70 2.71
C TYR A 232 -14.07 13.49 3.62
N VAL A 233 -14.54 13.71 4.83
CA VAL A 233 -14.76 12.66 5.84
C VAL A 233 -16.22 12.20 5.77
N TYR A 234 -16.44 10.89 5.75
CA TYR A 234 -17.78 10.33 5.79
C TYR A 234 -18.40 10.43 7.18
N THR A 235 -19.67 10.83 7.27
CA THR A 235 -20.40 10.89 8.55
C THR A 235 -20.74 9.50 9.08
N GLN A 236 -20.83 8.50 8.20
CA GLN A 236 -21.02 7.10 8.54
C GLN A 236 -19.94 6.27 7.87
N ARG A 237 -19.70 5.04 8.38
CA ARG A 237 -18.71 4.13 7.80
C ARG A 237 -19.10 3.71 6.40
N ILE A 238 -18.15 3.71 5.50
CA ILE A 238 -18.34 3.24 4.12
C ILE A 238 -18.11 1.75 4.01
N ASN A 239 -18.73 1.13 3.00
CA ASN A 239 -18.54 -0.28 2.69
C ASN A 239 -17.38 -0.46 1.71
N ILE A 240 -16.34 -1.16 2.15
CA ILE A 240 -15.23 -1.62 1.31
C ILE A 240 -15.18 -3.13 1.44
N ALA A 241 -15.54 -3.81 0.37
CA ALA A 241 -15.78 -5.24 0.39
C ALA A 241 -14.63 -6.03 -0.25
N LYS A 242 -14.15 -7.05 0.44
CA LYS A 242 -13.21 -8.00 -0.12
C LYS A 242 -13.85 -8.72 -1.29
N ASN A 243 -13.19 -8.69 -2.46
CA ASN A 243 -13.64 -9.28 -3.73
C ASN A 243 -15.02 -8.77 -4.22
N GLY A 244 -15.44 -7.59 -3.79
CA GLY A 244 -16.72 -7.01 -4.21
C GLY A 244 -17.97 -7.64 -3.59
N ASP A 245 -17.82 -8.47 -2.55
CA ASP A 245 -18.94 -9.08 -1.84
C ASP A 245 -19.56 -8.08 -0.84
N PHE A 246 -20.27 -7.09 -1.37
CA PHE A 246 -20.86 -6.01 -0.58
C PHE A 246 -21.95 -6.51 0.39
N ILE A 247 -22.67 -7.57 0.06
CA ILE A 247 -23.72 -8.16 0.90
C ILE A 247 -23.12 -8.71 2.19
N LYS A 248 -22.05 -9.50 2.05
CA LYS A 248 -21.36 -10.09 3.20
C LYS A 248 -20.74 -9.04 4.12
N TYR A 249 -20.34 -7.89 3.58
CA TYR A 249 -19.65 -6.84 4.31
C TYR A 249 -20.57 -5.66 4.67
N SER A 250 -21.89 -5.70 4.33
CA SER A 250 -22.85 -4.63 4.65
C SER A 250 -23.09 -4.49 6.16
N ASP A 251 -23.24 -5.61 6.87
CA ASP A 251 -23.59 -5.66 8.29
C ASP A 251 -22.41 -5.83 9.23
N SER A 252 -21.23 -6.09 8.67
CA SER A 252 -20.09 -6.32 9.53
C SER A 252 -19.62 -5.00 10.14
N GLY A 253 -19.82 -4.83 11.44
CA GLY A 253 -19.07 -3.88 12.26
C GLY A 253 -17.54 -4.09 12.17
N ALA A 254 -17.08 -4.91 11.22
CA ALA A 254 -15.73 -5.31 10.92
C ALA A 254 -14.88 -4.18 10.32
N ASN A 255 -15.47 -3.19 9.66
CA ASN A 255 -14.72 -2.03 9.18
C ASN A 255 -14.57 -0.99 10.28
N MET A 256 -13.65 -1.23 11.22
CA MET A 256 -13.28 -0.22 12.22
C MET A 256 -12.54 0.98 11.61
N THR A 257 -12.09 0.88 10.38
CA THR A 257 -11.34 1.92 9.67
C THR A 257 -12.27 3.03 9.19
N ILE A 258 -11.93 4.25 9.53
CA ILE A 258 -12.56 5.46 9.01
C ILE A 258 -11.82 5.87 7.75
N TYR A 259 -12.55 6.04 6.66
CA TYR A 259 -12.01 6.47 5.38
C TYR A 259 -12.42 7.91 5.07
N ALA A 260 -11.62 8.55 4.23
CA ALA A 260 -11.90 9.85 3.67
C ALA A 260 -11.37 9.95 2.23
N TRP A 261 -11.95 10.81 1.42
CA TRP A 261 -11.37 11.21 0.17
C TRP A 261 -10.37 12.33 0.41
N PHE A 262 -9.14 12.12 -0.04
CA PHE A 262 -8.08 13.11 -0.04
C PHE A 262 -7.96 13.69 -1.44
N ILE A 263 -8.19 14.99 -1.57
CA ILE A 263 -8.20 15.69 -2.85
C ILE A 263 -6.97 16.58 -2.94
N TRP A 264 -6.10 16.28 -3.86
CA TRP A 264 -5.03 17.18 -4.27
C TRP A 264 -5.42 17.92 -5.52
N GLU A 265 -5.05 19.19 -5.59
CA GLU A 265 -5.17 20.02 -6.79
C GLU A 265 -3.79 20.51 -7.20
N LYS A 266 -3.49 20.44 -8.47
CA LYS A 266 -2.20 20.88 -9.01
C LYS A 266 -2.00 22.36 -8.74
N GLY A 267 -0.86 22.71 -8.14
CA GLY A 267 -0.53 24.09 -7.78
C GLY A 267 -1.17 24.59 -6.48
N HIS A 268 -1.91 23.74 -5.74
CA HIS A 268 -2.42 24.12 -4.42
C HIS A 268 -1.27 24.26 -3.41
N THR A 269 -1.21 25.42 -2.75
CA THR A 269 -0.21 25.74 -1.70
C THR A 269 -0.86 26.23 -0.41
N GLY A 270 -2.18 26.23 -0.35
CA GLY A 270 -2.98 26.71 0.77
C GLY A 270 -3.13 25.71 1.91
N THR A 271 -3.99 26.04 2.85
CA THR A 271 -4.39 25.14 3.92
C THR A 271 -5.31 24.05 3.41
N THR A 272 -5.23 22.88 4.02
CA THR A 272 -6.17 21.78 3.72
C THR A 272 -7.52 22.07 4.34
N GLU A 273 -8.60 22.07 3.55
CA GLU A 273 -9.96 22.14 4.05
C GLU A 273 -10.46 20.78 4.46
N LEU A 274 -11.11 20.68 5.62
CA LEU A 274 -11.82 19.49 6.04
C LEU A 274 -13.31 19.68 5.82
N ARG A 275 -13.93 18.78 5.09
CA ARG A 275 -15.36 18.76 4.77
C ARG A 275 -15.98 17.42 5.12
N TRP A 276 -17.32 17.35 5.19
CA TRP A 276 -18.04 16.10 5.46
C TRP A 276 -18.90 15.72 4.27
N ILE A 277 -18.92 14.42 3.97
CA ILE A 277 -19.92 13.80 3.10
C ILE A 277 -20.93 13.11 3.99
N HIS A 278 -22.17 13.52 3.91
CA HIS A 278 -23.27 12.81 4.53
C HIS A 278 -23.64 11.63 3.63
N ASN A 279 -23.44 10.41 4.14
CA ASN A 279 -23.78 9.17 3.45
C ASN A 279 -24.91 8.46 4.19
N ASP A 280 -25.98 8.10 3.46
CA ASP A 280 -27.10 7.35 4.00
C ASP A 280 -26.88 5.85 3.73
N ARG A 281 -26.79 5.05 4.82
CA ARG A 281 -26.64 3.60 4.72
C ARG A 281 -27.87 2.88 4.20
N THR A 282 -29.06 3.48 4.26
CA THR A 282 -30.29 2.87 3.75
C THR A 282 -30.24 2.64 2.25
N ALA A 283 -29.40 3.37 1.52
CA ALA A 283 -29.16 3.18 0.08
C ALA A 283 -28.26 1.97 -0.26
N TRP A 284 -27.81 1.20 0.73
CA TRP A 284 -26.90 0.06 0.52
C TRP A 284 -27.59 -1.30 0.67
N SER A 285 -28.91 -1.31 0.92
CA SER A 285 -29.75 -2.50 1.02
C SER A 285 -30.23 -3.01 -0.34
#